data_ed66a33572cca7b1a335fab1563b3d81
#
_entry.id   ed66a33572cca7b1a335fab1563b3d81
#
_cell.length_a   1.000
_cell.length_b   1.000
_cell.length_c   1.000
_cell.angle_alpha   90.00
_cell.angle_beta   90.00
_cell.angle_gamma   90.00
#
_symmetry.space_group_name_H-M   'P 1'
#
loop_
_entity.id
_entity.type
_entity.pdbx_description
1 polymer ?
#
loop_
_entity_poly.entity_id
_entity_poly.type
_entity_poly.pdbx_seq_one_letter_code
_entity_poly.pdbx_strand_id
1 'polypeptide(L)'
;MKKCIVASGVLIRDGKVLLVKHPKLGVYIYPGGHVEEGETPIEAVEREFREETGLAVEVMGVRRGIHDENVIERPLPIVILEETVKYPNEVHIHFDLVYLVREVGGSLVNGVWVDLAEVEKISTYPNVRQVIKLAASVINLYRSGNV
;
A
#
# COMPACT_ATOMS: atom_id res chain seq x y z
N MET A 1 -19.89 12.79 -8.07
CA MET A 1 -18.59 12.45 -7.49
C MET A 1 -18.44 10.92 -7.48
N LYS A 2 -17.36 10.45 -8.05
CA LYS A 2 -17.13 8.99 -8.19
C LYS A 2 -16.50 8.42 -6.93
N LYS A 3 -17.03 7.29 -6.45
CA LYS A 3 -16.50 6.58 -5.29
C LYS A 3 -15.84 5.28 -5.73
N CYS A 4 -14.63 5.03 -5.27
CA CYS A 4 -13.83 3.88 -5.71
C CYS A 4 -13.21 3.17 -4.51
N ILE A 5 -13.09 1.85 -4.63
CA ILE A 5 -12.28 1.07 -3.70
C ILE A 5 -10.88 0.98 -4.30
N VAL A 6 -9.89 1.39 -3.51
CA VAL A 6 -8.49 1.26 -3.90
C VAL A 6 -7.74 0.47 -2.83
N ALA A 7 -6.62 -0.09 -3.20
CA ALA A 7 -5.78 -0.84 -2.28
C ALA A 7 -4.32 -0.46 -2.54
N SER A 8 -3.60 -0.22 -1.46
CA SER A 8 -2.22 0.26 -1.50
C SER A 8 -1.35 -0.57 -0.58
N GLY A 9 -0.04 -0.54 -0.81
CA GLY A 9 0.88 -1.30 0.01
C GLY A 9 2.13 -0.51 0.36
N VAL A 10 2.53 -0.61 1.62
CA VAL A 10 3.77 0.01 2.10
C VAL A 10 4.82 -1.07 2.23
N LEU A 11 5.89 -0.95 1.43
CA LEU A 11 7.03 -1.86 1.46
C LEU A 11 8.22 -1.14 2.08
N ILE A 12 8.64 -1.63 3.25
CA ILE A 12 9.81 -1.11 3.95
C ILE A 12 10.88 -2.19 3.97
N ARG A 13 12.09 -1.83 3.54
CA ARG A 13 13.25 -2.71 3.53
C ARG A 13 14.49 -1.91 3.88
N ASP A 14 15.27 -2.41 4.84
CA ASP A 14 16.55 -1.79 5.25
C ASP A 14 16.43 -0.30 5.59
N GLY A 15 15.36 0.06 6.32
CA GLY A 15 15.13 1.46 6.72
C GLY A 15 14.65 2.38 5.63
N LYS A 16 14.19 1.82 4.51
CA LYS A 16 13.71 2.59 3.36
C LYS A 16 12.32 2.13 2.93
N VAL A 17 11.55 3.07 2.42
CA VAL A 17 10.22 2.79 1.87
C VAL A 17 10.27 2.94 0.35
N LEU A 18 9.56 2.05 -0.36
CA LEU A 18 9.47 2.11 -1.81
C LEU A 18 8.32 3.03 -2.23
N LEU A 19 8.63 4.04 -3.02
CA LEU A 19 7.64 4.99 -3.52
C LEU A 19 7.72 5.08 -5.03
N VAL A 20 6.59 5.44 -5.64
CA VAL A 20 6.48 5.73 -7.07
C VAL A 20 5.91 7.12 -7.26
N LYS A 21 6.25 7.75 -8.38
CA LYS A 21 5.71 9.07 -8.71
C LYS A 21 4.35 8.88 -9.40
N HIS A 22 3.32 9.51 -8.83
CA HIS A 22 1.98 9.43 -9.42
C HIS A 22 1.96 10.17 -10.75
N PRO A 23 1.56 9.51 -11.86
CA PRO A 23 1.66 10.12 -13.20
C PRO A 23 0.78 11.34 -13.39
N LYS A 24 -0.37 11.42 -12.71
CA LYS A 24 -1.31 12.54 -12.86
C LYS A 24 -1.09 13.64 -11.83
N LEU A 25 -0.66 13.29 -10.62
CA LEU A 25 -0.59 14.23 -9.50
C LEU A 25 0.83 14.74 -9.22
N GLY A 26 1.84 14.07 -9.79
CA GLY A 26 3.23 14.50 -9.68
C GLY A 26 3.86 14.34 -8.30
N VAL A 27 3.19 13.67 -7.38
CA VAL A 27 3.69 13.43 -6.03
C VAL A 27 4.17 11.99 -5.89
N TYR A 28 5.04 11.74 -4.91
CA TYR A 28 5.48 10.39 -4.59
C TYR A 28 4.50 9.75 -3.61
N ILE A 29 4.11 8.51 -3.90
CA ILE A 29 3.20 7.73 -3.06
C ILE A 29 3.66 6.27 -3.05
N TYR A 30 3.19 5.50 -2.06
CA TYR A 30 3.38 4.05 -2.10
C TYR A 30 2.51 3.44 -3.21
N PRO A 31 2.93 2.30 -3.79
CA PRO A 31 2.20 1.69 -4.90
C PRO A 31 0.79 1.27 -4.51
N GLY A 32 -0.12 1.36 -5.46
CA GLY A 32 -1.52 0.98 -5.27
C GLY A 32 -2.39 1.47 -6.39
N GLY A 33 -3.65 1.11 -6.34
CA GLY A 33 -4.62 1.53 -7.34
C GLY A 33 -5.98 0.90 -7.13
N HIS A 34 -6.84 1.06 -8.14
CA HIS A 34 -8.22 0.60 -8.08
C HIS A 34 -8.30 -0.92 -8.00
N VAL A 35 -9.21 -1.39 -7.14
CA VAL A 35 -9.59 -2.80 -7.12
C VAL A 35 -10.50 -3.04 -8.32
N GLU A 36 -10.09 -3.95 -9.20
CA GLU A 36 -10.84 -4.25 -10.41
C GLU A 36 -11.94 -5.28 -10.15
N GLU A 37 -12.89 -5.36 -11.06
CA GLU A 37 -13.97 -6.34 -10.98
C GLU A 37 -13.38 -7.75 -10.91
N GLY A 38 -13.90 -8.56 -9.98
CA GLY A 38 -13.42 -9.92 -9.78
C GLY A 38 -12.15 -10.04 -8.95
N GLU A 39 -11.63 -8.92 -8.48
CA GLU A 39 -10.37 -8.86 -7.73
C GLU A 39 -10.65 -8.54 -6.26
N THR A 40 -9.93 -9.20 -5.35
CA THR A 40 -9.94 -8.80 -3.95
C THR A 40 -8.98 -7.62 -3.76
N PRO A 41 -9.12 -6.84 -2.68
CA PRO A 41 -8.16 -5.77 -2.41
C PRO A 41 -6.71 -6.25 -2.32
N ILE A 42 -6.48 -7.43 -1.74
CA ILE A 42 -5.12 -8.01 -1.63
C ILE A 42 -4.56 -8.36 -3.01
N GLU A 43 -5.39 -8.96 -3.87
CA GLU A 43 -4.98 -9.23 -5.26
C GLU A 43 -4.66 -7.94 -6.00
N ALA A 44 -5.42 -6.88 -5.75
CA ALA A 44 -5.18 -5.57 -6.37
C ALA A 44 -3.82 -5.00 -5.97
N VAL A 45 -3.47 -5.05 -4.68
CA VAL A 45 -2.17 -4.58 -4.20
C VAL A 45 -1.03 -5.35 -4.87
N GLU A 46 -1.15 -6.67 -4.92
CA GLU A 46 -0.11 -7.51 -5.53
C GLU A 46 0.05 -7.21 -7.01
N ARG A 47 -1.05 -7.04 -7.73
CA ARG A 47 -1.03 -6.69 -9.14
C ARG A 47 -0.43 -5.29 -9.37
N GLU A 48 -0.87 -4.30 -8.59
CA GLU A 48 -0.37 -2.92 -8.74
C GLU A 48 1.13 -2.82 -8.45
N PHE A 49 1.64 -3.56 -7.45
CA PHE A 49 3.07 -3.59 -7.20
C PHE A 49 3.84 -4.14 -8.40
N ARG A 50 3.37 -5.23 -8.97
CA ARG A 50 4.01 -5.82 -10.14
C ARG A 50 3.98 -4.86 -11.34
N GLU A 51 2.84 -4.25 -11.62
CA GLU A 51 2.69 -3.33 -12.74
C GLU A 51 3.51 -2.05 -12.56
N GLU A 52 3.48 -1.48 -11.37
CA GLU A 52 4.13 -0.19 -11.11
C GLU A 52 5.63 -0.31 -10.84
N THR A 53 6.07 -1.39 -10.20
CA THR A 53 7.45 -1.51 -9.73
C THR A 53 8.22 -2.70 -10.29
N GLY A 54 7.53 -3.72 -10.75
CA GLY A 54 8.15 -4.99 -11.16
C GLY A 54 8.35 -5.98 -10.02
N LEU A 55 8.04 -5.59 -8.78
CA LEU A 55 8.22 -6.47 -7.63
C LEU A 55 7.00 -7.33 -7.36
N ALA A 56 7.25 -8.56 -6.94
CA ALA A 56 6.24 -9.44 -6.37
C ALA A 56 6.25 -9.25 -4.86
N VAL A 57 5.07 -9.00 -4.29
CA VAL A 57 4.92 -8.76 -2.87
C VAL A 57 3.83 -9.65 -2.29
N GLU A 58 3.87 -9.81 -0.97
CA GLU A 58 2.87 -10.53 -0.20
C GLU A 58 2.41 -9.63 0.94
N VAL A 59 1.10 -9.60 1.16
CA VAL A 59 0.52 -8.78 2.23
C VAL A 59 0.80 -9.43 3.58
N MET A 60 1.22 -8.61 4.55
CA MET A 60 1.37 -8.98 5.95
C MET A 60 0.29 -8.28 6.76
N GLY A 61 -0.14 -8.90 7.85
CA GLY A 61 -1.09 -8.24 8.72
C GLY A 61 -1.63 -9.13 9.81
N VAL A 62 -2.48 -8.54 10.63
CA VAL A 62 -3.10 -9.19 11.77
C VAL A 62 -4.16 -10.17 11.32
N ARG A 63 -4.17 -11.36 11.91
CA ARG A 63 -5.23 -12.36 11.78
C ARG A 63 -5.70 -12.76 13.18
N ARG A 64 -6.99 -13.08 13.29
CA ARG A 64 -7.62 -13.41 14.57
C ARG A 64 -7.80 -14.92 14.79
N GLY A 65 -7.45 -15.74 13.82
CA GLY A 65 -7.59 -17.19 13.91
C GLY A 65 -8.99 -17.69 13.56
N ILE A 66 -9.75 -16.91 12.84
CA ILE A 66 -11.08 -17.32 12.38
C ILE A 66 -10.88 -18.36 11.27
N HIS A 67 -11.57 -19.48 11.40
CA HIS A 67 -11.38 -20.61 10.51
C HIS A 67 -12.71 -21.34 10.23
N ASP A 68 -12.91 -21.74 9.00
CA ASP A 68 -13.99 -22.64 8.60
C ASP A 68 -13.59 -23.32 7.30
N GLU A 69 -14.32 -24.35 6.89
CA GLU A 69 -14.01 -25.17 5.71
C GLU A 69 -13.87 -24.32 4.44
N ASN A 70 -14.79 -23.39 4.25
CA ASN A 70 -14.80 -22.56 3.03
C ASN A 70 -14.51 -21.10 3.33
N VAL A 71 -13.79 -20.82 4.41
CA VAL A 71 -13.49 -19.45 4.85
C VAL A 71 -11.98 -19.30 5.09
N ILE A 72 -11.39 -18.32 4.45
CA ILE A 72 -9.99 -17.97 4.66
C ILE A 72 -9.95 -16.56 5.23
N GLU A 73 -9.46 -16.45 6.46
CA GLU A 73 -9.23 -15.13 7.06
C GLU A 73 -8.02 -14.50 6.41
N ARG A 74 -8.19 -13.28 5.89
CA ARG A 74 -7.10 -12.53 5.25
C ARG A 74 -6.53 -11.51 6.23
N PRO A 75 -5.26 -11.11 6.04
CA PRO A 75 -4.65 -10.09 6.91
C PRO A 75 -5.39 -8.77 6.83
N LEU A 76 -5.47 -8.08 7.96
CA LEU A 76 -6.07 -6.76 8.01
C LEU A 76 -5.14 -5.72 7.38
N PRO A 77 -5.68 -4.66 6.74
CA PRO A 77 -4.86 -3.50 6.41
C PRO A 77 -4.37 -2.81 7.69
N ILE A 78 -3.30 -2.03 7.59
CA ILE A 78 -2.82 -1.26 8.74
C ILE A 78 -3.71 -0.05 8.99
N VAL A 79 -4.38 0.44 7.96
CA VAL A 79 -5.31 1.57 8.06
C VAL A 79 -6.25 1.55 6.86
N ILE A 80 -7.44 2.11 7.05
CA ILE A 80 -8.39 2.36 5.97
C ILE A 80 -8.63 3.87 5.95
N LEU A 81 -8.46 4.49 4.78
CA LEU A 81 -8.63 5.93 4.61
C LEU A 81 -9.71 6.23 3.59
N GLU A 82 -10.48 7.25 3.84
CA GLU A 82 -11.38 7.80 2.84
C GLU A 82 -10.76 9.10 2.34
N GLU A 83 -10.37 9.12 1.07
CA GLU A 83 -9.58 10.19 0.49
C GLU A 83 -10.37 10.90 -0.60
N THR A 84 -10.44 12.23 -0.53
CA THR A 84 -10.98 13.05 -1.61
C THR A 84 -9.81 13.41 -2.52
N VAL A 85 -9.79 12.84 -3.74
CA VAL A 85 -8.70 13.06 -4.69
C VAL A 85 -9.19 13.97 -5.81
N LYS A 86 -8.53 15.11 -5.96
CA LYS A 86 -8.86 16.10 -6.97
C LYS A 86 -7.94 15.93 -8.17
N TYR A 87 -8.47 15.30 -9.22
CA TYR A 87 -7.80 15.25 -10.51
C TYR A 87 -8.11 16.52 -11.31
N PRO A 88 -7.36 16.82 -12.37
CA PRO A 88 -7.60 18.05 -13.14
C PRO A 88 -9.03 18.24 -13.63
N ASN A 89 -9.71 17.16 -14.02
CA ASN A 89 -11.03 17.23 -14.61
C ASN A 89 -12.15 16.58 -13.80
N GLU A 90 -11.83 15.98 -12.64
CA GLU A 90 -12.83 15.28 -11.85
C GLU A 90 -12.36 15.09 -10.41
N VAL A 91 -13.33 14.81 -9.52
CA VAL A 91 -13.05 14.53 -8.10
C VAL A 91 -13.53 13.12 -7.79
N HIS A 92 -12.64 12.32 -7.19
CA HIS A 92 -12.97 10.97 -6.74
C HIS A 92 -12.89 10.89 -5.22
N ILE A 93 -13.70 10.02 -4.64
CA ILE A 93 -13.52 9.59 -3.27
C ILE A 93 -12.96 8.17 -3.32
N HIS A 94 -11.76 7.98 -2.77
CA HIS A 94 -11.12 6.68 -2.67
C HIS A 94 -11.31 6.13 -1.27
N PHE A 95 -11.84 4.93 -1.18
CA PHE A 95 -11.85 4.15 0.05
C PHE A 95 -10.63 3.23 -0.03
N ASP A 96 -9.56 3.63 0.65
CA ASP A 96 -8.23 3.06 0.46
C ASP A 96 -7.87 2.10 1.58
N LEU A 97 -7.70 0.82 1.23
CA LEU A 97 -7.22 -0.20 2.15
C LEU A 97 -5.70 -0.25 2.02
N VAL A 98 -5.00 0.23 3.03
CA VAL A 98 -3.54 0.31 2.99
C VAL A 98 -2.94 -0.86 3.77
N TYR A 99 -2.19 -1.69 3.08
CA TYR A 99 -1.57 -2.89 3.65
C TYR A 99 -0.07 -2.70 3.85
N LEU A 100 0.47 -3.42 4.81
CA LEU A 100 1.90 -3.62 4.90
C LEU A 100 2.25 -4.82 4.03
N VAL A 101 3.29 -4.72 3.22
CA VAL A 101 3.69 -5.80 2.32
C VAL A 101 5.16 -6.13 2.50
N ARG A 102 5.55 -7.35 2.07
CA ARG A 102 6.95 -7.75 1.99
C ARG A 102 7.27 -8.21 0.59
N GLU A 103 8.51 -8.00 0.18
CA GLU A 103 8.98 -8.43 -1.13
C GLU A 103 9.21 -9.95 -1.11
N VAL A 104 8.71 -10.64 -2.16
CA VAL A 104 8.88 -12.09 -2.29
C VAL A 104 9.51 -12.49 -3.64
N GLY A 105 9.73 -11.53 -4.53
CA GLY A 105 10.34 -11.83 -5.83
C GLY A 105 10.27 -10.66 -6.79
N GLY A 106 10.55 -10.95 -8.06
CA GLY A 106 10.57 -9.94 -9.09
C GLY A 106 11.85 -9.12 -9.11
N SER A 107 11.85 -8.09 -9.95
CA SER A 107 12.99 -7.16 -10.06
C SER A 107 12.46 -5.74 -10.17
N LEU A 108 13.05 -4.82 -9.44
CA LEU A 108 12.65 -3.43 -9.45
C LEU A 108 12.98 -2.81 -10.81
N VAL A 109 11.94 -2.33 -11.51
CA VAL A 109 12.09 -1.64 -12.80
C VAL A 109 11.66 -0.19 -12.71
N ASN A 110 10.90 0.19 -11.68
CA ASN A 110 10.46 1.55 -11.44
C ASN A 110 10.21 1.77 -9.97
N GLY A 111 10.45 2.98 -9.50
CA GLY A 111 10.28 3.35 -8.11
C GLY A 111 11.58 3.80 -7.49
N VAL A 112 11.48 4.43 -6.35
CA VAL A 112 12.64 4.92 -5.60
C VAL A 112 12.55 4.45 -4.16
N TRP A 113 13.69 4.06 -3.61
CA TRP A 113 13.83 3.77 -2.18
C TRP A 113 14.15 5.07 -1.46
N VAL A 114 13.30 5.44 -0.52
CA VAL A 114 13.46 6.68 0.25
C VAL A 114 13.75 6.32 1.70
N ASP A 115 14.85 6.84 2.24
CA ASP A 115 15.14 6.65 3.66
C ASP A 115 13.99 7.16 4.51
N LEU A 116 13.62 6.39 5.53
CA LEU A 116 12.54 6.80 6.44
C LEU A 116 12.81 8.16 7.07
N ALA A 117 14.08 8.50 7.29
CA ALA A 117 14.48 9.80 7.82
C ALA A 117 14.26 10.96 6.83
N GLU A 118 14.10 10.65 5.54
CA GLU A 118 13.95 11.65 4.48
C GLU A 118 12.51 11.83 4.01
N VAL A 119 11.57 11.06 4.55
CA VAL A 119 10.17 11.07 4.10
C VAL A 119 9.52 12.45 4.26
N GLU A 120 9.94 13.22 5.26
CA GLU A 120 9.41 14.58 5.47
C GLU A 120 9.83 15.57 4.38
N LYS A 121 10.87 15.25 3.60
CA LYS A 121 11.43 16.15 2.59
C LYS A 121 10.92 15.90 1.18
N ILE A 122 10.21 14.80 0.95
CA ILE A 122 9.71 14.49 -0.39
C ILE A 122 8.38 15.18 -0.67
N SER A 123 8.06 15.35 -1.95
CA SER A 123 6.79 15.90 -2.37
C SER A 123 5.71 14.83 -2.28
N THR A 124 4.88 14.90 -1.24
CA THR A 124 3.77 13.98 -1.03
C THR A 124 2.73 14.60 -0.10
N TYR A 125 1.66 13.88 0.13
CA TYR A 125 0.59 14.33 1.02
C TYR A 125 0.92 14.02 2.49
N PRO A 126 0.45 14.87 3.43
CA PRO A 126 0.66 14.59 4.87
C PRO A 126 0.17 13.23 5.32
N ASN A 127 -0.96 12.75 4.79
CA ASN A 127 -1.48 11.44 5.16
C ASN A 127 -0.56 10.30 4.71
N VAL A 128 0.11 10.46 3.58
CA VAL A 128 1.09 9.45 3.09
C VAL A 128 2.24 9.35 4.09
N ARG A 129 2.78 10.48 4.54
CA ARG A 129 3.85 10.50 5.55
C ARG A 129 3.41 9.84 6.85
N GLN A 130 2.18 10.13 7.29
CA GLN A 130 1.63 9.55 8.52
C GLN A 130 1.49 8.03 8.40
N VAL A 131 1.00 7.54 7.27
CA VAL A 131 0.87 6.10 7.01
C VAL A 131 2.24 5.42 7.00
N ILE A 132 3.24 6.03 6.36
CA ILE A 132 4.60 5.48 6.34
C ILE A 132 5.16 5.38 7.76
N LYS A 133 4.94 6.40 8.58
CA LYS A 133 5.37 6.37 9.99
C LYS A 133 4.68 5.26 10.78
N LEU A 134 3.38 5.09 10.56
CA LEU A 134 2.63 3.99 11.17
C LEU A 134 3.21 2.64 10.76
N ALA A 135 3.43 2.44 9.46
CA ALA A 135 4.00 1.22 8.94
C ALA A 135 5.38 0.93 9.56
N ALA A 136 6.23 1.95 9.66
CA ALA A 136 7.55 1.82 10.27
C ALA A 136 7.46 1.41 11.74
N SER A 137 6.46 1.90 12.46
CA SER A 137 6.30 1.61 13.88
C SER A 137 5.81 0.19 14.16
N VAL A 138 5.09 -0.42 13.21
CA VAL A 138 4.49 -1.76 13.43
C VAL A 138 5.20 -2.89 12.68
N ILE A 139 6.10 -2.56 11.76
CA ILE A 139 6.69 -3.55 10.87
C ILE A 139 7.43 -4.69 11.61
N ASN A 140 8.10 -4.38 12.70
CA ASN A 140 8.83 -5.38 13.46
C ASN A 140 7.91 -6.40 14.13
N LEU A 141 6.71 -5.96 14.53
CA LEU A 141 5.71 -6.86 15.08
C LEU A 141 5.25 -7.87 14.03
N TYR A 142 5.03 -7.39 12.80
CA TYR A 142 4.57 -8.22 11.70
C TYR A 142 5.66 -9.21 11.24
N ARG A 143 6.91 -8.74 11.21
CA ARG A 143 8.06 -9.57 10.82
C ARG A 143 8.39 -10.65 11.84
N SER A 144 8.06 -10.42 13.11
CA SER A 144 8.32 -11.40 14.16
C SER A 144 7.34 -12.58 14.16
N GLY A 145 6.30 -12.52 13.32
CA GLY A 145 5.29 -13.57 13.25
C GLY A 145 4.30 -13.56 14.41
N ASN A 146 4.22 -12.49 15.18
CA ASN A 146 3.30 -12.36 16.30
C ASN A 146 1.90 -11.94 15.87
N VAL A 147 1.70 -11.71 14.60
CA VAL A 147 0.43 -11.28 14.04
C VAL A 147 0.12 -12.03 12.75
#